data_e0f2ef7fe93dc74923064cb2c6624323
#
_entry.id   e0f2ef7fe93dc74923064cb2c6624323
#
_cell.length_a   1.000
_cell.length_b   1.000
_cell.length_c   1.000
_cell.angle_alpha   90.00
_cell.angle_beta   90.00
_cell.angle_gamma   90.00
#
_symmetry.space_group_name_H-M   'P 1'
#
loop_
_entity.id
_entity.type
_entity.pdbx_description
1 polymer ?
#
loop_
_entity_poly.entity_id
_entity_poly.type
_entity_poly.pdbx_seq_one_letter_code
_entity_poly.pdbx_strand_id
1 'polypeptide(L)'
;MGKKFLSLIIIPHDKGKSKTIPLSKKNIKITAAVAGLLFVVIVVFLVDYFCMNGTRSKYKELCEENAQQKKTIAGYEESVNNLEATIKNFDQYRKRLNIMAGLKSEEVLSGEPGIGGGSSEEMPVLSNSGDLDFSRLQNINVKAEGIGNNLNTLVNFFENQKLELNATPSIKPTKGWITSSFGMRDDPFTGKRAFHWGIDIATQYGNPVITTADGVVFQTKTEKIGGKTIKINHPRTGYTTVYCHLNKYLVKPGQRVKRGDTIGLVGKTGKATSPHVHYEVRLNGKRVNPWYYILDD
;
A
#
# COMPACT_ATOMS: atom_id res chain seq x y z
N MET A 1 97.28 9.33 -53.08
CA MET A 1 95.99 9.76 -52.55
C MET A 1 96.07 9.83 -51.01
N GLY A 2 96.20 11.07 -50.44
CA GLY A 2 96.43 11.23 -48.99
C GLY A 2 95.13 10.97 -48.19
N LYS A 3 95.26 10.02 -47.24
CA LYS A 3 94.18 9.74 -46.31
C LYS A 3 93.92 10.94 -45.38
N LYS A 4 92.84 11.68 -45.56
CA LYS A 4 92.42 12.77 -44.66
C LYS A 4 91.99 12.22 -43.30
N PHE A 5 92.83 12.48 -42.28
CA PHE A 5 92.52 12.13 -40.87
C PHE A 5 92.02 13.41 -40.15
N LEU A 6 91.00 13.31 -39.31
CA LEU A 6 90.60 14.29 -38.30
C LEU A 6 91.28 13.87 -37.00
N SER A 7 91.95 14.77 -36.31
CA SER A 7 92.57 14.52 -35.01
C SER A 7 91.85 15.35 -33.96
N LEU A 8 91.35 14.67 -32.95
CA LEU A 8 90.80 15.32 -31.75
C LEU A 8 91.92 15.54 -30.74
N ILE A 9 92.24 16.81 -30.44
CA ILE A 9 93.28 17.17 -29.47
C ILE A 9 92.57 17.52 -28.17
N ILE A 10 92.73 16.71 -27.16
CA ILE A 10 92.21 16.96 -25.81
C ILE A 10 93.32 17.66 -25.05
N ILE A 11 93.12 18.97 -24.73
CA ILE A 11 94.04 19.77 -23.94
C ILE A 11 93.46 19.84 -22.50
N PRO A 12 94.11 19.20 -21.55
CA PRO A 12 93.69 19.32 -20.14
C PRO A 12 94.03 20.74 -19.64
N HIS A 13 93.16 21.29 -18.83
CA HIS A 13 93.28 22.68 -18.32
C HIS A 13 94.40 22.80 -17.28
N ASP A 14 94.96 21.74 -16.81
CA ASP A 14 96.05 21.72 -15.82
C ASP A 14 97.24 20.93 -16.43
N LYS A 15 98.45 21.29 -16.13
CA LYS A 15 99.79 20.90 -16.68
C LYS A 15 99.97 19.45 -17.22
N GLY A 16 98.96 18.90 -17.87
CA GLY A 16 98.98 17.54 -18.44
C GLY A 16 99.34 17.53 -19.91
N LYS A 17 100.01 16.51 -20.40
CA LYS A 17 100.40 16.33 -21.80
C LYS A 17 99.15 16.16 -22.68
N SER A 18 99.00 16.98 -23.77
CA SER A 18 97.95 16.85 -24.76
C SER A 18 97.94 15.45 -25.38
N LYS A 19 96.75 14.83 -25.42
CA LYS A 19 96.51 13.54 -26.02
C LYS A 19 95.85 13.67 -27.36
N THR A 20 96.52 13.37 -28.47
CA THR A 20 95.99 13.37 -29.81
C THR A 20 95.45 12.03 -30.22
N ILE A 21 94.13 11.93 -30.48
CA ILE A 21 93.52 10.69 -30.94
C ILE A 21 93.22 10.84 -32.45
N PRO A 22 93.87 10.06 -33.32
CA PRO A 22 93.63 10.11 -34.79
C PRO A 22 92.31 9.39 -35.07
N LEU A 23 91.34 10.14 -35.60
CA LEU A 23 90.01 9.60 -35.93
C LEU A 23 89.94 9.41 -37.47
N SER A 24 89.86 8.14 -37.86
CA SER A 24 89.60 7.80 -39.28
C SER A 24 88.15 8.15 -39.64
N LYS A 25 87.90 8.72 -40.80
CA LYS A 25 86.58 9.04 -41.37
C LYS A 25 85.64 7.79 -41.35
N LYS A 26 86.16 6.57 -41.47
CA LYS A 26 85.41 5.36 -41.40
C LYS A 26 84.87 5.08 -39.92
N ASN A 27 85.77 5.31 -38.97
CA ASN A 27 85.37 5.06 -37.53
C ASN A 27 84.29 6.08 -37.05
N ILE A 28 84.39 7.36 -37.52
CA ILE A 28 83.38 8.40 -37.24
C ILE A 28 82.02 8.01 -37.84
N LYS A 29 82.01 7.46 -39.06
CA LYS A 29 80.77 7.02 -39.70
C LYS A 29 80.17 5.82 -38.97
N ILE A 30 81.01 4.86 -38.51
CA ILE A 30 80.57 3.67 -37.75
C ILE A 30 80.06 4.08 -36.36
N THR A 31 80.76 4.96 -35.66
CA THR A 31 80.28 5.40 -34.30
C THR A 31 79.01 6.24 -34.44
N ALA A 32 78.87 7.08 -35.49
CA ALA A 32 77.59 7.81 -35.73
C ALA A 32 76.44 6.85 -36.07
N ALA A 33 76.72 5.80 -36.87
CA ALA A 33 75.68 4.79 -37.18
C ALA A 33 75.25 3.97 -35.95
N VAL A 34 76.24 3.59 -35.12
CA VAL A 34 75.95 2.85 -33.87
C VAL A 34 75.19 3.77 -32.88
N ALA A 35 75.59 5.01 -32.74
CA ALA A 35 74.89 5.98 -31.89
C ALA A 35 73.44 6.27 -32.40
N GLY A 36 73.23 6.36 -33.72
CA GLY A 36 71.94 6.46 -34.34
C GLY A 36 71.05 5.25 -34.08
N LEU A 37 71.63 4.04 -34.21
CA LEU A 37 70.91 2.80 -33.90
C LEU A 37 70.49 2.72 -32.42
N LEU A 38 71.40 3.04 -31.50
CA LEU A 38 71.12 3.07 -30.07
C LEU A 38 70.03 4.11 -29.75
N PHE A 39 70.06 5.29 -30.40
CA PHE A 39 69.01 6.31 -30.23
C PHE A 39 67.64 5.78 -30.67
N VAL A 40 67.55 5.08 -31.80
CA VAL A 40 66.30 4.50 -32.29
C VAL A 40 65.79 3.43 -31.31
N VAL A 41 66.66 2.57 -30.79
CA VAL A 41 66.26 1.57 -29.78
C VAL A 41 65.72 2.24 -28.52
N ILE A 42 66.39 3.29 -28.02
CA ILE A 42 65.91 4.03 -26.84
C ILE A 42 64.53 4.67 -27.12
N VAL A 43 64.32 5.26 -28.28
CA VAL A 43 63.04 5.85 -28.66
C VAL A 43 61.93 4.78 -28.70
N VAL A 44 62.18 3.62 -29.28
CA VAL A 44 61.23 2.50 -29.31
C VAL A 44 60.89 2.06 -27.91
N PHE A 45 61.87 1.89 -27.01
CA PHE A 45 61.61 1.55 -25.62
C PHE A 45 60.81 2.59 -24.85
N LEU A 46 61.05 3.90 -25.11
CA LEU A 46 60.29 4.98 -24.49
C LEU A 46 58.84 4.95 -24.96
N VAL A 47 58.61 4.82 -26.28
CA VAL A 47 57.27 4.71 -26.83
C VAL A 47 56.52 3.50 -26.25
N ASP A 48 57.12 2.36 -26.22
CA ASP A 48 56.53 1.14 -25.64
C ASP A 48 56.22 1.31 -24.15
N TYR A 49 57.14 1.93 -23.37
CA TYR A 49 56.93 2.27 -21.97
C TYR A 49 55.73 3.20 -21.76
N PHE A 50 55.60 4.26 -22.55
CA PHE A 50 54.48 5.18 -22.44
C PHE A 50 53.13 4.54 -22.86
N CYS A 51 53.11 3.72 -23.94
CA CYS A 51 51.97 2.98 -24.39
C CYS A 51 51.52 1.96 -23.33
N MET A 52 52.44 1.21 -22.74
CA MET A 52 52.16 0.20 -21.72
C MET A 52 51.64 0.85 -20.42
N ASN A 53 52.18 2.00 -20.04
CA ASN A 53 51.73 2.72 -18.85
C ASN A 53 50.32 3.27 -19.03
N GLY A 54 49.97 3.81 -20.20
CA GLY A 54 48.62 4.24 -20.56
C GLY A 54 47.59 3.08 -20.55
N THR A 55 48.01 1.92 -21.08
CA THR A 55 47.14 0.71 -21.08
C THR A 55 46.96 0.16 -19.67
N ARG A 56 47.95 0.16 -18.81
CA ARG A 56 47.84 -0.23 -17.40
C ARG A 56 46.91 0.69 -16.62
N SER A 57 46.95 1.99 -16.85
CA SER A 57 46.05 2.95 -16.19
C SER A 57 44.61 2.68 -16.57
N LYS A 58 44.30 2.51 -17.85
CA LYS A 58 42.94 2.16 -18.33
C LYS A 58 42.43 0.82 -17.81
N TYR A 59 43.35 -0.19 -17.74
CA TYR A 59 43.01 -1.48 -17.21
C TYR A 59 42.66 -1.40 -15.72
N LYS A 60 43.37 -0.60 -14.94
CA LYS A 60 43.10 -0.39 -13.53
C LYS A 60 41.76 0.31 -13.33
N GLU A 61 41.46 1.36 -14.09
CA GLU A 61 40.19 2.07 -14.09
C GLU A 61 39.01 1.13 -14.43
N LEU A 62 39.16 0.30 -15.47
CA LEU A 62 38.15 -0.69 -15.86
C LEU A 62 37.94 -1.76 -14.80
N CYS A 63 38.99 -2.18 -14.09
CA CYS A 63 38.87 -3.11 -12.96
C CYS A 63 38.13 -2.50 -11.77
N GLU A 64 38.40 -1.23 -11.46
CA GLU A 64 37.71 -0.49 -10.42
C GLU A 64 36.22 -0.31 -10.74
N GLU A 65 35.91 0.08 -12.00
CA GLU A 65 34.54 0.21 -12.50
C GLU A 65 33.80 -1.14 -12.45
N ASN A 66 34.42 -2.24 -12.88
CA ASN A 66 33.83 -3.58 -12.83
C ASN A 66 33.57 -4.03 -11.39
N ALA A 67 34.48 -3.73 -10.47
CA ALA A 67 34.30 -4.01 -9.05
C ALA A 67 33.12 -3.21 -8.45
N GLN A 68 32.97 -1.95 -8.87
CA GLN A 68 31.86 -1.11 -8.44
C GLN A 68 30.53 -1.57 -9.01
N GLN A 69 30.49 -1.94 -10.30
CA GLN A 69 29.30 -2.51 -10.95
C GLN A 69 28.88 -3.82 -10.24
N LYS A 70 29.81 -4.73 -9.96
CA LYS A 70 29.52 -5.97 -9.20
C LYS A 70 28.92 -5.68 -7.83
N LYS A 71 29.44 -4.70 -7.10
CA LYS A 71 28.91 -4.31 -5.79
C LYS A 71 27.50 -3.74 -5.90
N THR A 72 27.22 -2.96 -6.93
CA THR A 72 25.88 -2.41 -7.21
C THR A 72 24.88 -3.50 -7.56
N ILE A 73 25.27 -4.48 -8.40
CA ILE A 73 24.45 -5.63 -8.75
C ILE A 73 24.12 -6.45 -7.49
N ALA A 74 25.09 -6.75 -6.64
CA ALA A 74 24.85 -7.47 -5.39
C ALA A 74 23.85 -6.70 -4.46
N GLY A 75 23.93 -5.37 -4.42
CA GLY A 75 22.97 -4.54 -3.68
C GLY A 75 21.55 -4.59 -4.26
N TYR A 76 21.43 -4.66 -5.58
CA TYR A 76 20.12 -4.85 -6.23
C TYR A 76 19.55 -6.25 -5.97
N GLU A 77 20.35 -7.29 -6.03
CA GLU A 77 19.93 -8.66 -5.72
C GLU A 77 19.40 -8.77 -4.27
N GLU A 78 20.09 -8.17 -3.32
CA GLU A 78 19.62 -8.10 -1.93
C GLU A 78 18.28 -7.37 -1.82
N SER A 79 18.14 -6.24 -2.52
CA SER A 79 16.90 -5.46 -2.55
C SER A 79 15.72 -6.24 -3.16
N VAL A 80 15.96 -6.97 -4.24
CA VAL A 80 14.96 -7.84 -4.88
C VAL A 80 14.55 -8.98 -3.94
N ASN A 81 15.49 -9.64 -3.27
CA ASN A 81 15.19 -10.69 -2.31
C ASN A 81 14.34 -10.16 -1.13
N ASN A 82 14.66 -8.98 -0.61
CA ASN A 82 13.89 -8.33 0.45
C ASN A 82 12.47 -7.97 -0.02
N LEU A 83 12.32 -7.52 -1.27
CA LEU A 83 11.03 -7.22 -1.86
C LEU A 83 10.18 -8.49 -2.02
N GLU A 84 10.76 -9.60 -2.50
CA GLU A 84 10.08 -10.90 -2.59
C GLU A 84 9.59 -11.38 -1.22
N ALA A 85 10.42 -11.30 -0.19
CA ALA A 85 10.03 -11.66 1.17
C ALA A 85 8.87 -10.79 1.69
N THR A 86 8.91 -9.50 1.40
CA THR A 86 7.85 -8.55 1.77
C THR A 86 6.53 -8.89 1.08
N ILE A 87 6.55 -9.15 -0.22
CA ILE A 87 5.38 -9.55 -1.00
C ILE A 87 4.78 -10.86 -0.47
N LYS A 88 5.61 -11.84 -0.13
CA LYS A 88 5.16 -13.10 0.47
C LYS A 88 4.46 -12.88 1.81
N ASN A 89 4.97 -11.98 2.65
CA ASN A 89 4.33 -11.61 3.91
C ASN A 89 2.97 -10.94 3.67
N PHE A 90 2.89 -10.00 2.73
CA PHE A 90 1.63 -9.37 2.36
C PHE A 90 0.59 -10.37 1.86
N ASP A 91 0.98 -11.37 1.06
CA ASP A 91 0.07 -12.43 0.62
C ASP A 91 -0.48 -13.25 1.80
N GLN A 92 0.34 -13.53 2.80
CA GLN A 92 -0.11 -14.20 4.02
C GLN A 92 -1.12 -13.34 4.82
N TYR A 93 -0.86 -12.04 4.97
CA TYR A 93 -1.81 -11.13 5.64
C TYR A 93 -3.11 -11.03 4.85
N ARG A 94 -3.06 -10.93 3.54
CA ARG A 94 -4.23 -10.96 2.65
C ARG A 94 -5.09 -12.21 2.88
N LYS A 95 -4.47 -13.40 2.88
CA LYS A 95 -5.17 -14.67 3.11
C LYS A 95 -5.87 -14.69 4.48
N ARG A 96 -5.19 -14.22 5.53
CA ARG A 96 -5.78 -14.11 6.87
C ARG A 96 -6.97 -13.15 6.90
N LEU A 97 -6.85 -11.97 6.29
CA LEU A 97 -7.93 -10.99 6.22
C LEU A 97 -9.15 -11.52 5.44
N ASN A 98 -8.94 -12.23 4.33
CA ASN A 98 -10.03 -12.86 3.59
C ASN A 98 -10.79 -13.90 4.45
N ILE A 99 -10.06 -14.73 5.19
CA ILE A 99 -10.67 -15.71 6.12
C ILE A 99 -11.48 -14.99 7.22
N MET A 100 -10.92 -13.94 7.84
CA MET A 100 -11.59 -13.16 8.87
C MET A 100 -12.82 -12.41 8.35
N ALA A 101 -12.78 -11.98 7.09
CA ALA A 101 -13.91 -11.35 6.42
C ALA A 101 -15.00 -12.36 5.99
N GLY A 102 -14.78 -13.67 6.15
CA GLY A 102 -15.69 -14.70 5.67
C GLY A 102 -15.83 -14.76 4.16
N LEU A 103 -14.93 -14.04 3.46
CA LEU A 103 -14.82 -14.13 2.02
C LEU A 103 -14.23 -15.52 1.73
N LYS A 104 -14.97 -16.37 1.03
CA LYS A 104 -14.40 -17.59 0.47
C LYS A 104 -13.14 -17.17 -0.23
N SER A 105 -11.99 -17.73 0.17
CA SER A 105 -10.82 -17.68 -0.68
C SER A 105 -11.24 -18.38 -1.95
N GLU A 106 -11.77 -17.60 -2.90
CA GLU A 106 -11.68 -18.04 -4.25
C GLU A 106 -10.22 -18.37 -4.43
N GLU A 107 -9.94 -19.57 -4.85
CA GLU A 107 -8.78 -19.96 -5.61
C GLU A 107 -8.81 -19.13 -6.90
N VAL A 108 -8.90 -17.83 -6.74
CA VAL A 108 -8.83 -16.85 -7.78
C VAL A 108 -7.36 -16.70 -8.08
N LEU A 109 -6.97 -17.46 -9.07
CA LEU A 109 -5.81 -17.15 -9.90
C LEU A 109 -4.48 -17.01 -9.15
N SER A 110 -4.13 -17.97 -8.36
CA SER A 110 -2.80 -18.54 -8.51
C SER A 110 -2.80 -19.38 -9.78
N GLY A 111 -3.08 -18.74 -10.89
CA GLY A 111 -2.58 -19.18 -12.16
C GLY A 111 -1.08 -19.04 -12.10
N GLU A 112 -0.43 -19.87 -11.31
CA GLU A 112 0.85 -20.35 -11.75
C GLU A 112 0.54 -20.99 -13.12
N PRO A 113 1.06 -20.44 -14.22
CA PRO A 113 1.05 -21.19 -15.45
C PRO A 113 1.71 -22.51 -15.09
N GLY A 114 0.93 -23.61 -15.11
CA GLY A 114 1.41 -24.93 -14.80
C GLY A 114 2.57 -25.24 -15.73
N ILE A 115 3.77 -24.95 -15.28
CA ILE A 115 5.00 -25.49 -15.84
C ILE A 115 4.98 -26.91 -15.34
N GLY A 116 4.52 -27.82 -16.22
CA GLY A 116 4.56 -29.24 -16.01
C GLY A 116 5.98 -29.63 -15.62
N GLY A 117 6.16 -30.09 -14.39
CA GLY A 117 7.43 -30.54 -13.88
C GLY A 117 7.86 -31.82 -14.57
N GLY A 118 8.80 -31.72 -15.47
CA GLY A 118 9.71 -32.80 -15.79
C GLY A 118 10.90 -32.67 -14.85
N SER A 119 11.11 -33.66 -14.00
CA SER A 119 12.35 -33.83 -13.26
C SER A 119 13.47 -34.18 -14.24
N SER A 120 14.24 -33.19 -14.64
CA SER A 120 15.55 -33.39 -15.21
C SER A 120 16.50 -32.45 -14.47
N GLU A 121 17.44 -33.06 -13.77
CA GLU A 121 18.65 -32.42 -13.30
C GLU A 121 19.39 -31.86 -14.52
N GLU A 122 19.05 -30.64 -14.94
CA GLU A 122 19.87 -29.91 -15.88
C GLU A 122 20.85 -29.03 -15.10
N MET A 123 22.13 -29.34 -15.33
CA MET A 123 23.23 -28.49 -14.95
C MET A 123 22.98 -27.03 -15.28
N PRO A 124 23.45 -26.07 -14.48
CA PRO A 124 23.27 -24.66 -14.76
C PRO A 124 24.02 -24.29 -16.03
N VAL A 125 23.30 -24.23 -17.13
CA VAL A 125 23.76 -23.50 -18.30
C VAL A 125 23.90 -22.04 -17.84
N LEU A 126 25.10 -21.49 -17.99
CA LEU A 126 25.35 -20.05 -17.82
C LEU A 126 24.44 -19.26 -18.81
N SER A 127 23.18 -19.12 -18.47
CA SER A 127 22.30 -18.17 -19.13
C SER A 127 22.63 -16.78 -18.59
N ASN A 128 22.76 -15.82 -19.51
CA ASN A 128 22.98 -14.41 -19.23
C ASN A 128 22.21 -13.95 -17.98
N SER A 129 22.93 -13.56 -16.95
CA SER A 129 22.37 -13.09 -15.66
C SER A 129 21.31 -11.98 -15.82
N GLY A 130 21.30 -11.27 -16.92
CA GLY A 130 20.33 -10.20 -17.22
C GLY A 130 18.90 -10.68 -17.52
N ASP A 131 18.72 -11.86 -18.16
CA ASP A 131 17.39 -12.36 -18.53
C ASP A 131 16.62 -12.95 -17.34
N LEU A 132 17.34 -13.56 -16.40
CA LEU A 132 16.78 -14.10 -15.15
C LEU A 132 16.27 -13.00 -14.23
N ASP A 133 16.99 -11.88 -14.12
CA ASP A 133 16.60 -10.75 -13.27
C ASP A 133 15.37 -10.03 -13.79
N PHE A 134 15.24 -9.89 -15.10
CA PHE A 134 14.07 -9.25 -15.71
C PHE A 134 12.79 -10.06 -15.50
N SER A 135 12.85 -11.38 -15.66
CA SER A 135 11.70 -12.27 -15.44
C SER A 135 11.26 -12.31 -13.98
N ARG A 136 12.20 -12.26 -13.03
CA ARG A 136 11.92 -12.15 -11.59
C ARG A 136 11.21 -10.83 -11.27
N LEU A 137 11.69 -9.71 -11.77
CA LEU A 137 11.07 -8.40 -11.57
C LEU A 137 9.66 -8.33 -12.16
N GLN A 138 9.44 -8.93 -13.33
CA GLN A 138 8.13 -9.02 -13.94
C GLN A 138 7.15 -9.85 -13.09
N ASN A 139 7.60 -11.00 -12.55
CA ASN A 139 6.82 -11.81 -11.62
C ASN A 139 6.47 -11.07 -10.32
N ILE A 140 7.40 -10.29 -9.79
CA ILE A 140 7.20 -9.45 -8.60
C ILE A 140 6.11 -8.42 -8.88
N ASN A 141 6.16 -7.73 -10.02
CA ASN A 141 5.15 -6.74 -10.41
C ASN A 141 3.75 -7.37 -10.55
N VAL A 142 3.62 -8.50 -11.23
CA VAL A 142 2.34 -9.21 -11.37
C VAL A 142 1.78 -9.61 -10.00
N LYS A 143 2.61 -10.14 -9.11
CA LYS A 143 2.19 -10.48 -7.74
C LYS A 143 1.79 -9.23 -6.93
N ALA A 144 2.53 -8.14 -7.04
CA ALA A 144 2.23 -6.88 -6.36
C ALA A 144 0.89 -6.28 -6.85
N GLU A 145 0.64 -6.28 -8.15
CA GLU A 145 -0.64 -5.84 -8.73
C GLU A 145 -1.81 -6.72 -8.26
N GLY A 146 -1.63 -8.05 -8.25
CA GLY A 146 -2.61 -8.99 -7.73
C GLY A 146 -2.96 -8.73 -6.26
N ILE A 147 -1.97 -8.46 -5.42
CA ILE A 147 -2.17 -8.09 -4.00
C ILE A 147 -2.91 -6.75 -3.90
N GLY A 148 -2.53 -5.74 -4.70
CA GLY A 148 -3.19 -4.43 -4.72
C GLY A 148 -4.68 -4.52 -5.06
N ASN A 149 -5.03 -5.29 -6.10
CA ASN A 149 -6.42 -5.50 -6.50
C ASN A 149 -7.25 -6.20 -5.41
N ASN A 150 -6.68 -7.21 -4.77
CA ASN A 150 -7.34 -7.91 -3.66
C ASN A 150 -7.52 -7.01 -2.43
N LEU A 151 -6.54 -6.17 -2.09
CA LEU A 151 -6.66 -5.21 -0.99
C LEU A 151 -7.78 -4.19 -1.26
N ASN A 152 -7.91 -3.70 -2.49
CA ASN A 152 -9.02 -2.83 -2.87
C ASN A 152 -10.38 -3.53 -2.70
N THR A 153 -10.47 -4.82 -3.05
CA THR A 153 -11.68 -5.62 -2.83
C THR A 153 -12.02 -5.74 -1.35
N LEU A 154 -11.02 -5.98 -0.49
CA LEU A 154 -11.19 -6.03 0.96
C LEU A 154 -11.62 -4.69 1.54
N VAL A 155 -11.02 -3.59 1.12
CA VAL A 155 -11.40 -2.24 1.54
C VAL A 155 -12.86 -1.98 1.20
N ASN A 156 -13.28 -2.24 -0.05
CA ASN A 156 -14.66 -2.09 -0.49
C ASN A 156 -15.63 -2.98 0.31
N PHE A 157 -15.22 -4.20 0.64
CA PHE A 157 -16.00 -5.12 1.48
C PHE A 157 -16.22 -4.53 2.88
N PHE A 158 -15.17 -4.09 3.56
CA PHE A 158 -15.28 -3.51 4.90
C PHE A 158 -16.04 -2.18 4.91
N GLU A 159 -15.86 -1.34 3.90
CA GLU A 159 -16.64 -0.11 3.74
C GLU A 159 -18.14 -0.42 3.58
N ASN A 160 -18.49 -1.42 2.77
CA ASN A 160 -19.87 -1.85 2.61
C ASN A 160 -20.44 -2.43 3.90
N GLN A 161 -19.71 -3.27 4.61
CA GLN A 161 -20.09 -3.79 5.94
C GLN A 161 -20.35 -2.65 6.93
N LYS A 162 -19.45 -1.67 7.00
CA LYS A 162 -19.60 -0.48 7.84
C LYS A 162 -20.86 0.32 7.50
N LEU A 163 -21.15 0.49 6.22
CA LEU A 163 -22.34 1.18 5.75
C LEU A 163 -23.63 0.40 6.11
N GLU A 164 -23.62 -0.93 6.02
CA GLU A 164 -24.74 -1.76 6.44
C GLU A 164 -24.96 -1.71 7.95
N LEU A 165 -23.90 -1.80 8.75
CA LEU A 165 -23.96 -1.68 10.20
C LEU A 165 -24.50 -0.30 10.62
N ASN A 166 -24.06 0.78 9.99
CA ASN A 166 -24.55 2.11 10.27
C ASN A 166 -26.03 2.29 9.87
N ALA A 167 -26.50 1.60 8.82
CA ALA A 167 -27.88 1.61 8.37
C ALA A 167 -28.78 0.63 9.11
N THR A 168 -28.22 -0.19 10.00
CA THR A 168 -29.00 -1.10 10.87
C THR A 168 -29.30 -0.43 12.21
N PRO A 169 -30.58 -0.42 12.65
CA PRO A 169 -30.98 0.22 13.91
C PRO A 169 -30.44 -0.55 15.11
N SER A 170 -29.31 -0.10 15.70
CA SER A 170 -28.60 -0.87 16.71
C SER A 170 -28.31 -0.12 18.01
N ILE A 171 -28.85 1.08 18.20
CA ILE A 171 -28.70 1.87 19.44
C ILE A 171 -30.05 2.27 20.01
N LYS A 172 -30.09 2.61 21.32
CA LYS A 172 -31.28 3.17 21.97
C LYS A 172 -31.60 4.55 21.39
N PRO A 173 -32.87 4.84 21.06
CA PRO A 173 -33.26 6.14 20.51
C PRO A 173 -33.20 7.31 21.51
N THR A 174 -33.14 7.02 22.80
CA THR A 174 -32.97 7.99 23.87
C THR A 174 -32.41 7.29 25.14
N LYS A 175 -31.76 8.06 26.00
CA LYS A 175 -31.35 7.59 27.33
C LYS A 175 -32.57 7.44 28.21
N GLY A 176 -32.81 6.26 28.80
CA GLY A 176 -33.96 6.00 29.65
C GLY A 176 -34.14 4.53 29.95
N TRP A 177 -35.23 4.21 30.63
CA TRP A 177 -35.59 2.86 31.05
C TRP A 177 -36.68 2.29 30.14
N ILE A 178 -36.56 1.06 29.73
CA ILE A 178 -37.62 0.38 28.99
C ILE A 178 -38.72 0.02 29.97
N THR A 179 -39.87 0.66 29.82
CA THR A 179 -41.04 0.48 30.68
C THR A 179 -42.07 -0.47 30.10
N SER A 180 -42.00 -0.70 28.77
CA SER A 180 -42.90 -1.66 28.14
C SER A 180 -42.23 -2.32 26.93
N SER A 181 -42.30 -3.63 26.87
CA SER A 181 -41.72 -4.44 25.80
C SER A 181 -42.70 -4.64 24.63
N PHE A 182 -42.15 -5.09 23.50
CA PHE A 182 -42.92 -5.53 22.32
C PHE A 182 -43.71 -6.82 22.68
N GLY A 183 -44.96 -6.89 22.26
CA GLY A 183 -45.78 -8.08 22.46
C GLY A 183 -47.14 -7.79 23.10
N MET A 184 -47.81 -8.87 23.56
CA MET A 184 -49.14 -8.78 24.20
C MET A 184 -49.02 -8.20 25.61
N ARG A 185 -49.78 -7.11 25.88
CA ARG A 185 -49.88 -6.48 27.19
C ARG A 185 -51.31 -5.94 27.44
N ASP A 186 -51.60 -5.57 28.64
CA ASP A 186 -52.82 -4.82 28.92
C ASP A 186 -52.65 -3.37 28.48
N ASP A 187 -53.61 -2.85 27.74
CA ASP A 187 -53.63 -1.43 27.28
C ASP A 187 -53.86 -0.54 28.52
N PRO A 188 -52.96 0.41 28.83
CA PRO A 188 -53.02 1.21 30.06
C PRO A 188 -54.24 2.17 30.11
N PHE A 189 -54.97 2.29 29.03
CA PHE A 189 -56.13 3.16 28.95
C PHE A 189 -57.45 2.41 28.99
N THR A 190 -57.49 1.18 28.47
CA THR A 190 -58.73 0.39 28.37
C THR A 190 -58.73 -0.84 29.27
N GLY A 191 -57.59 -1.25 29.83
CA GLY A 191 -57.41 -2.47 30.58
C GLY A 191 -57.56 -3.76 29.77
N LYS A 192 -57.80 -3.67 28.46
CA LYS A 192 -57.96 -4.82 27.58
C LYS A 192 -56.62 -5.31 27.02
N ARG A 193 -56.50 -6.62 26.78
CA ARG A 193 -55.31 -7.19 26.08
C ARG A 193 -55.17 -6.60 24.71
N ALA A 194 -53.98 -6.04 24.43
CA ALA A 194 -53.62 -5.45 23.15
C ALA A 194 -52.16 -5.75 22.80
N PHE A 195 -51.89 -5.80 21.52
CA PHE A 195 -50.51 -6.02 21.05
C PHE A 195 -49.76 -4.71 20.98
N HIS A 196 -48.63 -4.60 21.66
CA HIS A 196 -47.70 -3.48 21.62
C HIS A 196 -46.64 -3.66 20.51
N TRP A 197 -46.69 -2.81 19.51
CA TRP A 197 -45.91 -2.96 18.28
C TRP A 197 -44.52 -2.34 18.36
N GLY A 198 -44.07 -1.92 19.52
CA GLY A 198 -42.76 -1.31 19.75
C GLY A 198 -42.29 -1.52 21.16
N ILE A 199 -41.35 -0.73 21.59
CA ILE A 199 -40.90 -0.59 22.98
C ILE A 199 -41.16 0.82 23.48
N ASP A 200 -41.51 0.98 24.76
CA ASP A 200 -41.67 2.30 25.38
C ASP A 200 -40.45 2.57 26.28
N ILE A 201 -39.76 3.69 26.04
CA ILE A 201 -38.55 4.11 26.77
C ILE A 201 -38.92 5.38 27.55
N ALA A 202 -39.13 5.23 28.89
CA ALA A 202 -39.42 6.36 29.78
C ALA A 202 -38.13 7.18 30.03
N THR A 203 -38.29 8.50 29.93
CA THR A 203 -37.21 9.45 30.19
C THR A 203 -37.80 10.82 30.48
N GLN A 204 -36.94 11.80 30.78
CA GLN A 204 -37.40 13.17 31.07
C GLN A 204 -37.97 13.83 29.83
N TYR A 205 -39.04 14.63 30.04
CA TYR A 205 -39.62 15.46 29.01
C TYR A 205 -38.57 16.44 28.43
N GLY A 206 -38.48 16.50 27.12
CA GLY A 206 -37.52 17.36 26.43
C GLY A 206 -36.15 16.73 26.19
N ASN A 207 -35.87 15.52 26.68
CA ASN A 207 -34.64 14.82 26.36
C ASN A 207 -34.50 14.58 24.84
N PRO A 208 -33.25 14.54 24.33
CA PRO A 208 -33.05 14.31 22.91
C PRO A 208 -33.48 12.90 22.50
N VAL A 209 -34.08 12.81 21.33
CA VAL A 209 -34.35 11.58 20.61
C VAL A 209 -33.45 11.52 19.40
N ILE A 210 -32.65 10.46 19.28
CA ILE A 210 -31.68 10.26 18.21
C ILE A 210 -32.15 9.19 17.23
N THR A 211 -31.72 9.33 15.97
CA THR A 211 -31.92 8.24 15.00
C THR A 211 -31.02 7.06 15.32
N THR A 212 -31.55 5.85 15.23
CA THR A 212 -30.85 4.63 15.61
C THR A 212 -30.00 4.05 14.50
N ALA A 213 -30.10 4.59 13.27
CA ALA A 213 -29.34 4.20 12.10
C ALA A 213 -29.27 5.34 11.07
N ASP A 214 -28.34 5.24 10.11
CA ASP A 214 -28.26 6.13 8.95
C ASP A 214 -29.51 5.99 8.09
N GLY A 215 -30.10 7.10 7.65
CA GLY A 215 -31.32 7.03 6.85
C GLY A 215 -31.79 8.35 6.28
N VAL A 216 -33.02 8.31 5.77
CA VAL A 216 -33.71 9.48 5.24
C VAL A 216 -35.03 9.60 5.97
N VAL A 217 -35.35 10.79 6.48
CA VAL A 217 -36.60 11.07 7.13
C VAL A 217 -37.73 10.95 6.09
N PHE A 218 -38.51 9.90 6.24
CA PHE A 218 -39.61 9.62 5.31
C PHE A 218 -40.85 10.51 5.61
N GLN A 219 -41.18 10.68 6.90
CA GLN A 219 -42.36 11.39 7.31
C GLN A 219 -42.19 12.02 8.69
N THR A 220 -42.72 13.23 8.87
CA THR A 220 -43.03 13.85 10.16
C THR A 220 -44.51 14.21 10.17
N LYS A 221 -45.30 13.65 11.13
CA LYS A 221 -46.74 13.85 11.17
C LYS A 221 -47.24 13.77 12.60
N THR A 222 -48.29 14.55 12.92
CA THR A 222 -49.03 14.38 14.17
C THR A 222 -50.20 13.43 13.93
N GLU A 223 -50.16 12.28 14.64
CA GLU A 223 -51.16 11.23 14.55
C GLU A 223 -52.02 11.21 15.84
N LYS A 224 -53.26 10.71 15.78
CA LYS A 224 -54.17 10.70 16.94
C LYS A 224 -53.62 9.85 18.09
N ILE A 225 -53.04 8.71 17.79
CA ILE A 225 -52.52 7.77 18.80
C ILE A 225 -51.03 8.07 19.05
N GLY A 226 -50.19 8.04 18.04
CA GLY A 226 -48.73 8.23 18.16
C GLY A 226 -48.29 9.64 18.51
N GLY A 227 -49.22 10.65 18.49
CA GLY A 227 -48.86 12.05 18.68
C GLY A 227 -47.89 12.50 17.60
N LYS A 228 -46.94 13.35 17.94
CA LYS A 228 -45.90 13.77 17.01
C LYS A 228 -44.97 12.60 16.73
N THR A 229 -44.96 12.17 15.49
CA THR A 229 -44.28 10.95 15.02
C THR A 229 -43.29 11.28 13.92
N ILE A 230 -42.10 10.69 13.98
CA ILE A 230 -41.08 10.70 12.93
C ILE A 230 -40.93 9.26 12.41
N LYS A 231 -40.87 9.10 11.09
CA LYS A 231 -40.56 7.83 10.42
C LYS A 231 -39.31 8.02 9.55
N ILE A 232 -38.32 7.11 9.72
CA ILE A 232 -37.06 7.17 8.99
C ILE A 232 -36.90 5.87 8.21
N ASN A 233 -36.64 5.98 6.92
CA ASN A 233 -36.26 4.86 6.08
C ASN A 233 -34.75 4.69 6.07
N HIS A 234 -34.32 3.42 6.17
CA HIS A 234 -32.92 2.99 6.07
C HIS A 234 -32.76 2.15 4.77
N PRO A 235 -32.64 2.81 3.62
CA PRO A 235 -32.86 2.16 2.31
C PRO A 235 -31.86 1.05 2.00
N ARG A 236 -30.67 1.07 2.60
CA ARG A 236 -29.64 0.04 2.37
C ARG A 236 -30.00 -1.31 2.97
N THR A 237 -30.78 -1.33 4.08
CA THR A 237 -31.06 -2.53 4.87
C THR A 237 -32.55 -2.92 4.90
N GLY A 238 -33.41 -2.10 4.27
CA GLY A 238 -34.86 -2.32 4.26
C GLY A 238 -35.55 -2.03 5.60
N TYR A 239 -34.82 -1.48 6.58
CA TYR A 239 -35.41 -1.08 7.85
C TYR A 239 -36.14 0.26 7.72
N THR A 240 -37.17 0.40 8.57
CA THR A 240 -37.84 1.68 8.86
C THR A 240 -38.00 1.79 10.37
N THR A 241 -37.61 2.91 10.93
CA THR A 241 -37.81 3.20 12.36
C THR A 241 -38.88 4.26 12.57
N VAL A 242 -39.61 4.11 13.67
CA VAL A 242 -40.72 5.01 14.04
C VAL A 242 -40.51 5.50 15.46
N TYR A 243 -40.65 6.81 15.66
CA TYR A 243 -40.47 7.49 16.94
C TYR A 243 -41.73 8.30 17.23
N CYS A 244 -42.48 7.91 18.28
CA CYS A 244 -43.78 8.52 18.63
C CYS A 244 -43.71 9.32 19.93
N HIS A 245 -44.81 10.03 20.25
CA HIS A 245 -45.06 10.80 21.45
C HIS A 245 -44.12 11.98 21.64
N LEU A 246 -43.50 12.46 20.55
CA LEU A 246 -42.47 13.52 20.59
C LEU A 246 -43.11 14.88 21.00
N ASN A 247 -42.30 15.74 21.62
CA ASN A 247 -42.63 17.12 21.87
C ASN A 247 -42.36 18.01 20.65
N LYS A 248 -41.22 17.82 20.00
CA LYS A 248 -40.77 18.64 18.88
C LYS A 248 -40.05 17.81 17.82
N TYR A 249 -40.28 18.14 16.54
CA TYR A 249 -39.46 17.69 15.43
C TYR A 249 -38.25 18.62 15.28
N LEU A 250 -37.06 18.04 15.08
CA LEU A 250 -35.84 18.80 14.76
C LEU A 250 -35.33 18.49 13.35
N VAL A 251 -36.09 17.68 12.61
CA VAL A 251 -35.79 17.26 11.24
C VAL A 251 -37.03 17.44 10.34
N LYS A 252 -36.80 17.44 9.02
CA LYS A 252 -37.86 17.61 7.99
C LYS A 252 -37.91 16.37 7.09
N PRO A 253 -39.07 16.04 6.48
CA PRO A 253 -39.15 15.01 5.45
C PRO A 253 -38.14 15.26 4.32
N GLY A 254 -37.47 14.18 3.83
CA GLY A 254 -36.40 14.21 2.85
C GLY A 254 -35.02 14.49 3.41
N GLN A 255 -34.90 14.88 4.67
CA GLN A 255 -33.58 15.11 5.32
C GLN A 255 -32.83 13.80 5.53
N ARG A 256 -31.54 13.78 5.13
CA ARG A 256 -30.61 12.69 5.46
C ARG A 256 -30.13 12.86 6.89
N VAL A 257 -30.10 11.76 7.63
CA VAL A 257 -29.62 11.70 9.02
C VAL A 257 -28.63 10.56 9.19
N LYS A 258 -27.66 10.77 10.06
CA LYS A 258 -26.66 9.77 10.44
C LYS A 258 -27.02 9.19 11.80
N ARG A 259 -26.71 7.91 12.02
CA ARG A 259 -26.86 7.23 13.30
C ARG A 259 -26.32 8.10 14.45
N GLY A 260 -27.16 8.37 15.45
CA GLY A 260 -26.86 9.25 16.59
C GLY A 260 -27.28 10.70 16.42
N ASP A 261 -27.71 11.13 15.22
CA ASP A 261 -28.21 12.50 15.03
C ASP A 261 -29.51 12.75 15.82
N THR A 262 -29.62 13.89 16.46
CA THR A 262 -30.82 14.29 17.18
C THR A 262 -31.92 14.67 16.20
N ILE A 263 -33.02 13.91 16.24
CA ILE A 263 -34.17 14.08 15.31
C ILE A 263 -35.39 14.76 15.95
N GLY A 264 -35.50 14.72 17.27
CA GLY A 264 -36.62 15.31 18.00
C GLY A 264 -36.38 15.36 19.50
N LEU A 265 -37.38 15.79 20.23
CA LEU A 265 -37.38 15.85 21.70
C LEU A 265 -38.50 14.99 22.27
N VAL A 266 -38.22 14.30 23.39
CA VAL A 266 -39.19 13.49 24.11
C VAL A 266 -40.36 14.32 24.58
N GLY A 267 -41.55 13.80 24.40
CA GLY A 267 -42.78 14.46 24.79
C GLY A 267 -43.80 13.53 25.48
N LYS A 268 -45.04 13.97 25.46
CA LYS A 268 -46.22 13.23 25.94
C LYS A 268 -47.40 13.48 25.01
N THR A 269 -47.15 13.57 23.69
CA THR A 269 -48.22 13.86 22.71
C THR A 269 -48.97 12.61 22.28
N GLY A 270 -50.21 12.74 21.85
CA GLY A 270 -51.06 11.61 21.50
C GLY A 270 -51.52 10.79 22.70
N LYS A 271 -51.63 9.46 22.56
CA LYS A 271 -52.08 8.55 23.62
C LYS A 271 -50.89 8.09 24.47
N ALA A 272 -50.45 8.96 25.39
CA ALA A 272 -49.33 8.71 26.28
C ALA A 272 -49.71 8.99 27.75
N THR A 273 -49.30 8.13 28.65
CA THR A 273 -49.60 8.27 30.13
C THR A 273 -48.53 9.12 30.83
N SER A 274 -47.30 9.06 30.38
CA SER A 274 -46.14 9.80 30.92
C SER A 274 -45.17 10.15 29.80
N PRO A 275 -44.17 11.00 30.04
CA PRO A 275 -43.11 11.27 29.05
C PRO A 275 -42.33 10.01 28.70
N HIS A 276 -42.33 9.61 27.43
CA HIS A 276 -41.62 8.48 26.91
C HIS A 276 -41.50 8.58 25.38
N VAL A 277 -40.63 7.73 24.81
CA VAL A 277 -40.55 7.47 23.36
C VAL A 277 -41.13 6.09 23.11
N HIS A 278 -42.20 6.01 22.32
CA HIS A 278 -42.58 4.74 21.72
C HIS A 278 -41.76 4.54 20.44
N TYR A 279 -41.00 3.42 20.38
CA TYR A 279 -40.06 3.13 19.32
C TYR A 279 -40.41 1.83 18.62
N GLU A 280 -40.60 1.89 17.27
CA GLU A 280 -40.84 0.72 16.44
C GLU A 280 -39.68 0.51 15.48
N VAL A 281 -39.35 -0.76 15.21
CA VAL A 281 -38.50 -1.20 14.10
C VAL A 281 -39.35 -2.01 13.14
N ARG A 282 -39.21 -1.75 11.85
CA ARG A 282 -39.87 -2.48 10.78
C ARG A 282 -38.83 -2.97 9.80
N LEU A 283 -38.90 -4.22 9.42
CA LEU A 283 -38.07 -4.82 8.36
C LEU A 283 -38.97 -5.19 7.18
N ASN A 284 -38.70 -4.62 6.02
CA ASN A 284 -39.50 -4.81 4.81
C ASN A 284 -41.02 -4.61 5.05
N GLY A 285 -41.37 -3.55 5.82
CA GLY A 285 -42.73 -3.20 6.19
C GLY A 285 -43.33 -3.97 7.36
N LYS A 286 -42.76 -5.10 7.78
CA LYS A 286 -43.24 -5.90 8.93
C LYS A 286 -42.65 -5.37 10.24
N ARG A 287 -43.47 -5.17 11.27
CA ARG A 287 -43.02 -4.81 12.61
C ARG A 287 -42.29 -5.95 13.27
N VAL A 288 -41.11 -5.68 13.80
CA VAL A 288 -40.23 -6.62 14.48
C VAL A 288 -39.94 -6.13 15.89
N ASN A 289 -39.53 -7.03 16.78
CA ASN A 289 -39.23 -6.66 18.17
C ASN A 289 -37.94 -5.82 18.20
N PRO A 290 -38.01 -4.52 18.57
CA PRO A 290 -36.87 -3.64 18.59
C PRO A 290 -35.74 -4.08 19.54
N TRP A 291 -36.10 -4.85 20.58
CA TRP A 291 -35.14 -5.35 21.57
C TRP A 291 -33.98 -6.15 20.95
N TYR A 292 -34.28 -6.92 19.90
CA TYR A 292 -33.25 -7.76 19.25
C TYR A 292 -32.20 -6.96 18.47
N TYR A 293 -32.42 -5.68 18.28
CA TYR A 293 -31.53 -4.80 17.51
C TYR A 293 -30.74 -3.84 18.40
N ILE A 294 -31.19 -3.60 19.63
CA ILE A 294 -30.49 -2.71 20.56
C ILE A 294 -29.34 -3.48 21.17
N LEU A 295 -28.15 -3.10 20.80
CA LEU A 295 -26.93 -3.56 21.46
C LEU A 295 -26.80 -2.77 22.77
N ASP A 296 -26.81 -3.44 23.90
CA ASP A 296 -26.57 -2.79 25.19
C ASP A 296 -25.14 -2.24 25.20
N ASP A 297 -25.02 -0.91 25.53
CA ASP A 297 -23.75 -0.28 25.89
C ASP A 297 -23.42 -0.57 27.36
#